data_7cc81936777527c410cc6f19ddeefc77
#
_entry.id   7cc81936777527c410cc6f19ddeefc77
#
_cell.length_a   1.000
_cell.length_b   1.000
_cell.length_c   1.000
_cell.angle_alpha   90.00
_cell.angle_beta   90.00
_cell.angle_gamma   90.00
#
_symmetry.space_group_name_H-M   'P 1'
#
loop_
_entity.id
_entity.type
_entity.pdbx_description
1 polymer ?
#
loop_
_entity_poly.entity_id
_entity_poly.type
_entity_poly.pdbx_seq_one_letter_code
_entity_poly.pdbx_strand_id
1 'polypeptide(L)'
;MHWRAAVLVALFALAPAVHAQVIRGVVTERLSGARIPGVVVTVASVGDSLRQGETRHALTNSRGEYAVALPGAGTYSLSAKRIGVERYESPALELRAGETKRLDISLARFDYKLPTVHVAANNLCIPRQDQFRTIVALWDEVRTALRAAEISQDEHLIAGWLTLYNRSLEPQSLRILQDQRSVAEGLFDRPMRSISGDSLAKVGFWRAQDADTLVFYGPDASALLSDAFQSSHCFELVTGKDGNRGMHGLEFRPRRFRNTGAINGTIWIDAGNFELRYVDFRYTNLITIPHNAHLGGEVHFLRHESGAWVVRRWFIRMPQFPQIEAVAVARGGVVAKSQGTYVYRIIEEGGGLFTPGLVTWEKPGTIVGTVMDSTGRLPLLGTVVSLSGTPYSVEVDSSGAFRFDSIPSGAYTLIASHRAYADFGQLVDDDPLNVVAGETYRSQMKAVTTSQLTSILCDGKKVERPDATVRVVLTHIDSGTALKDLRVWLRWPDPEHRTPKDPITPGIEQPMLGLQSRTDEAGAVTFCGVPSDTRLELVMLMPDDDQSVAKGAGSRFQRITQFIVRPGELTTRTASTRPPEP
;
A
#
# COMPACT_ATOMS: atom_id res chain seq x y z
N MET A 1 -1.16 36.55 -70.51
CA MET A 1 -0.06 36.52 -69.54
C MET A 1 -0.31 37.64 -68.51
N HIS A 2 -1.02 37.36 -67.43
CA HIS A 2 -1.14 38.29 -66.28
C HIS A 2 -1.07 37.48 -65.00
N TRP A 3 0.02 37.64 -64.26
CA TRP A 3 0.30 37.08 -62.94
C TRP A 3 -0.42 37.95 -61.89
N ARG A 4 -1.38 37.39 -61.18
CA ARG A 4 -1.99 38.02 -60.02
C ARG A 4 -1.30 37.47 -58.78
N ALA A 5 -0.51 38.31 -58.14
CA ALA A 5 0.05 38.07 -56.81
C ALA A 5 -1.07 38.26 -55.78
N ALA A 6 -1.40 37.17 -55.05
CA ALA A 6 -2.27 37.22 -53.89
C ALA A 6 -1.43 37.53 -52.64
N VAL A 7 -1.61 38.68 -52.05
CA VAL A 7 -1.01 39.07 -50.76
C VAL A 7 -1.87 38.46 -49.65
N LEU A 8 -1.33 37.44 -48.98
CA LEU A 8 -1.90 36.87 -47.77
C LEU A 8 -1.50 37.77 -46.58
N VAL A 9 -2.42 38.58 -46.09
CA VAL A 9 -2.28 39.33 -44.84
C VAL A 9 -2.54 38.36 -43.69
N ALA A 10 -1.49 37.91 -43.01
CA ALA A 10 -1.58 37.14 -41.77
C ALA A 10 -1.99 38.09 -40.63
N LEU A 11 -3.25 38.00 -40.23
CA LEU A 11 -3.71 38.59 -38.97
C LEU A 11 -3.14 37.76 -37.82
N PHE A 12 -2.03 38.21 -37.24
CA PHE A 12 -1.60 37.77 -35.91
C PHE A 12 -2.62 38.29 -34.89
N ALA A 13 -3.55 37.43 -34.47
CA ALA A 13 -4.37 37.69 -33.30
C ALA A 13 -3.46 37.78 -32.08
N LEU A 14 -3.20 38.99 -31.59
CA LEU A 14 -2.63 39.20 -30.25
C LEU A 14 -3.62 38.63 -29.24
N ALA A 15 -3.38 37.37 -28.83
CA ALA A 15 -4.03 36.83 -27.64
C ALA A 15 -3.61 37.74 -26.47
N PRO A 16 -4.54 38.33 -25.70
CA PRO A 16 -4.16 39.08 -24.51
C PRO A 16 -3.42 38.11 -23.55
N ALA A 17 -2.17 38.46 -23.23
CA ALA A 17 -1.44 37.76 -22.21
C ALA A 17 -2.24 37.92 -20.90
N VAL A 18 -2.90 36.86 -20.47
CA VAL A 18 -3.59 36.82 -19.18
C VAL A 18 -2.50 36.87 -18.11
N HIS A 19 -2.19 38.08 -17.64
CA HIS A 19 -1.29 38.28 -16.53
C HIS A 19 -2.02 37.83 -15.27
N ALA A 20 -1.63 36.65 -14.73
CA ALA A 20 -2.16 36.16 -13.48
C ALA A 20 -1.76 37.11 -12.33
N GLN A 21 -2.73 37.50 -11.51
CA GLN A 21 -2.46 38.23 -10.28
C GLN A 21 -1.82 37.27 -9.28
N VAL A 22 -0.81 37.74 -8.55
CA VAL A 22 -0.09 36.88 -7.58
C VAL A 22 0.03 37.63 -6.25
N ILE A 23 -0.36 36.97 -5.16
CA ILE A 23 0.03 37.38 -3.81
C ILE A 23 1.20 36.50 -3.41
N ARG A 24 2.33 37.10 -3.02
CA ARG A 24 3.51 36.38 -2.56
C ARG A 24 4.08 37.04 -1.32
N GLY A 25 4.83 36.28 -0.52
CA GLY A 25 5.46 36.83 0.68
C GLY A 25 6.24 35.77 1.45
N VAL A 26 6.62 36.14 2.63
CA VAL A 26 7.36 35.30 3.56
C VAL A 26 6.63 35.24 4.89
N VAL A 27 6.56 34.06 5.49
CA VAL A 27 5.99 33.86 6.82
C VAL A 27 7.11 33.63 7.82
N THR A 28 7.09 34.42 8.90
CA THR A 28 8.10 34.39 9.97
C THR A 28 7.44 34.25 11.35
N GLU A 29 8.17 33.70 12.31
CA GLU A 29 7.77 33.69 13.70
C GLU A 29 8.03 35.07 14.32
N ARG A 30 7.06 35.59 15.08
CA ARG A 30 7.04 36.99 15.57
C ARG A 30 8.22 37.32 16.49
N LEU A 31 8.61 36.41 17.37
CA LEU A 31 9.64 36.69 18.37
C LEU A 31 11.07 36.44 17.86
N SER A 32 11.27 35.33 17.15
CA SER A 32 12.59 34.90 16.68
C SER A 32 12.94 35.40 15.29
N GLY A 33 11.95 35.81 14.49
CA GLY A 33 12.12 36.09 13.06
C GLY A 33 12.40 34.85 12.21
N ALA A 34 12.34 33.66 12.79
CA ALA A 34 12.59 32.42 12.09
C ALA A 34 11.56 32.18 11.00
N ARG A 35 11.99 31.66 9.87
CA ARG A 35 11.11 31.29 8.74
C ARG A 35 10.21 30.12 9.15
N ILE A 36 8.92 30.19 8.79
CA ILE A 36 7.97 29.14 9.13
C ILE A 36 7.56 28.39 7.86
N PRO A 37 8.06 27.16 7.64
CA PRO A 37 7.59 26.30 6.54
C PRO A 37 6.25 25.62 6.90
N GLY A 38 5.47 25.22 5.85
CA GLY A 38 4.23 24.46 6.01
C GLY A 38 3.07 25.25 6.59
N VAL A 39 3.06 26.57 6.43
CA VAL A 39 1.90 27.42 6.72
C VAL A 39 0.94 27.33 5.54
N VAL A 40 -0.32 26.98 5.82
CA VAL A 40 -1.41 27.03 4.84
C VAL A 40 -1.82 28.49 4.68
N VAL A 41 -1.55 29.05 3.51
CA VAL A 41 -2.02 30.37 3.11
C VAL A 41 -3.25 30.19 2.24
N THR A 42 -4.37 30.72 2.69
CA THR A 42 -5.67 30.66 2.00
C THR A 42 -6.07 32.04 1.54
N VAL A 43 -6.40 32.20 0.27
CA VAL A 43 -6.90 33.45 -0.32
C VAL A 43 -8.31 33.19 -0.82
N ALA A 44 -9.26 34.01 -0.37
CA ALA A 44 -10.66 33.95 -0.75
C ALA A 44 -11.12 35.26 -1.42
N SER A 45 -11.95 35.16 -2.44
CA SER A 45 -12.58 36.32 -3.07
C SER A 45 -13.66 36.90 -2.17
N VAL A 46 -13.70 38.24 -2.05
CA VAL A 46 -14.64 38.98 -1.20
C VAL A 46 -15.50 39.90 -2.10
N GLY A 47 -16.81 39.78 -2.00
CA GLY A 47 -17.75 40.77 -2.61
C GLY A 47 -18.08 40.58 -4.08
N ASP A 48 -17.54 39.60 -4.78
CA ASP A 48 -17.91 39.30 -6.17
C ASP A 48 -18.92 38.12 -6.17
N SER A 49 -20.17 38.41 -6.51
CA SER A 49 -21.27 37.42 -6.52
C SER A 49 -21.06 36.27 -7.51
N LEU A 50 -20.23 36.45 -8.53
CA LEU A 50 -19.88 35.41 -9.53
C LEU A 50 -18.72 34.51 -9.07
N ARG A 51 -17.93 34.98 -8.11
CA ARG A 51 -16.73 34.26 -7.57
C ARG A 51 -16.79 34.04 -6.07
N GLN A 52 -17.95 34.30 -5.47
CA GLN A 52 -18.12 34.14 -4.03
C GLN A 52 -17.88 32.69 -3.61
N GLY A 53 -16.86 32.48 -2.75
CA GLY A 53 -16.47 31.16 -2.28
C GLY A 53 -15.30 30.51 -3.04
N GLU A 54 -14.79 31.13 -4.12
CA GLU A 54 -13.56 30.62 -4.75
C GLU A 54 -12.36 30.87 -3.83
N THR A 55 -11.76 29.78 -3.36
CA THR A 55 -10.57 29.80 -2.48
C THR A 55 -9.37 29.22 -3.19
N ARG A 56 -8.20 29.84 -2.99
CA ARG A 56 -6.91 29.32 -3.44
C ARG A 56 -6.02 29.09 -2.22
N HIS A 57 -5.22 28.04 -2.29
CA HIS A 57 -4.33 27.66 -1.20
C HIS A 57 -2.90 27.54 -1.68
N ALA A 58 -1.95 27.81 -0.80
CA ALA A 58 -0.54 27.49 -0.98
C ALA A 58 0.08 27.10 0.36
N LEU A 59 1.18 26.33 0.31
CA LEU A 59 2.01 26.05 1.47
C LEU A 59 3.29 26.89 1.42
N THR A 60 3.74 27.38 2.56
CA THR A 60 5.07 27.96 2.62
C THR A 60 6.15 26.89 2.49
N ASN A 61 7.14 27.14 1.64
CA ASN A 61 8.30 26.26 1.44
C ASN A 61 9.27 26.26 2.64
N SER A 62 10.39 25.55 2.54
CA SER A 62 11.42 25.48 3.59
C SER A 62 11.98 26.85 4.00
N ARG A 63 11.91 27.86 3.12
CA ARG A 63 12.31 29.23 3.39
C ARG A 63 11.18 30.11 3.88
N GLY A 64 10.01 29.53 4.21
CA GLY A 64 8.83 30.26 4.64
C GLY A 64 8.18 31.11 3.54
N GLU A 65 8.54 30.94 2.26
CA GLU A 65 8.03 31.71 1.12
C GLU A 65 6.74 31.07 0.58
N TYR A 66 5.81 31.88 0.13
CA TYR A 66 4.59 31.45 -0.54
C TYR A 66 4.26 32.31 -1.75
N ALA A 67 3.52 31.75 -2.69
CA ALA A 67 2.93 32.45 -3.82
C ALA A 67 1.57 31.84 -4.15
N VAL A 68 0.54 32.67 -4.30
CA VAL A 68 -0.82 32.27 -4.66
C VAL A 68 -1.20 33.00 -5.94
N ALA A 69 -1.40 32.25 -7.03
CA ALA A 69 -1.93 32.79 -8.27
C ALA A 69 -3.45 32.90 -8.18
N LEU A 70 -3.99 34.06 -8.61
CA LEU A 70 -5.39 34.39 -8.51
C LEU A 70 -6.02 34.56 -9.91
N PRO A 71 -7.31 34.24 -10.05
CA PRO A 71 -7.97 34.15 -11.35
C PRO A 71 -8.26 35.52 -12.01
N GLY A 72 -8.17 36.63 -11.27
CA GLY A 72 -8.46 37.94 -11.82
C GLY A 72 -8.29 39.07 -10.81
N ALA A 73 -8.46 40.31 -11.30
CA ALA A 73 -8.54 41.50 -10.46
C ALA A 73 -9.74 41.42 -9.52
N GLY A 74 -9.62 41.94 -8.31
CA GLY A 74 -10.72 41.92 -7.35
C GLY A 74 -10.25 42.19 -5.92
N THR A 75 -11.20 42.07 -5.00
CA THR A 75 -10.93 42.17 -3.56
C THR A 75 -10.82 40.79 -2.96
N TYR A 76 -9.76 40.58 -2.21
CA TYR A 76 -9.43 39.30 -1.61
C TYR A 76 -9.20 39.44 -0.11
N SER A 77 -9.50 38.37 0.64
CA SER A 77 -9.02 38.18 2.03
C SER A 77 -7.98 37.08 2.06
N LEU A 78 -6.95 37.25 2.85
CA LEU A 78 -5.92 36.24 3.05
C LEU A 78 -5.90 35.83 4.51
N SER A 79 -5.90 34.52 4.73
CA SER A 79 -5.62 33.94 6.05
C SER A 79 -4.40 33.03 5.97
N ALA A 80 -3.60 33.01 7.03
CA ALA A 80 -2.46 32.14 7.15
C ALA A 80 -2.53 31.38 8.47
N LYS A 81 -2.39 30.05 8.41
CA LYS A 81 -2.44 29.20 9.57
C LYS A 81 -1.51 28.00 9.45
N ARG A 82 -0.89 27.65 10.55
CA ARG A 82 -0.17 26.39 10.76
C ARG A 82 -0.50 25.89 12.14
N ILE A 83 -0.41 24.58 12.34
CA ILE A 83 -0.53 23.95 13.64
C ILE A 83 0.45 24.57 14.64
N GLY A 84 -0.03 24.92 15.83
CA GLY A 84 0.79 25.50 16.90
C GLY A 84 1.15 26.97 16.73
N VAL A 85 0.54 27.69 15.78
CA VAL A 85 0.68 29.15 15.63
C VAL A 85 -0.69 29.83 15.52
N GLU A 86 -0.76 31.10 15.95
CA GLU A 86 -1.97 31.89 15.82
C GLU A 86 -2.38 32.07 14.36
N ARG A 87 -3.68 32.10 14.12
CA ARG A 87 -4.21 32.41 12.79
C ARG A 87 -3.98 33.89 12.48
N TYR A 88 -3.46 34.16 11.29
CA TYR A 88 -3.39 35.50 10.74
C TYR A 88 -4.55 35.71 9.76
N GLU A 89 -5.17 36.87 9.80
CA GLU A 89 -6.16 37.33 8.82
C GLU A 89 -5.76 38.73 8.33
N SER A 90 -5.71 38.89 7.01
CA SER A 90 -5.40 40.18 6.42
C SER A 90 -6.67 41.08 6.37
N PRO A 91 -6.51 42.42 6.37
CA PRO A 91 -7.50 43.31 5.84
C PRO A 91 -7.84 42.95 4.38
N ALA A 92 -8.93 43.47 3.85
CA ALA A 92 -9.27 43.29 2.47
C ALA A 92 -8.13 43.82 1.54
N LEU A 93 -7.74 42.97 0.58
CA LEU A 93 -6.64 43.22 -0.35
C LEU A 93 -7.22 43.49 -1.74
N GLU A 94 -7.10 44.71 -2.24
CA GLU A 94 -7.45 45.02 -3.63
C GLU A 94 -6.28 44.69 -4.54
N LEU A 95 -6.53 43.94 -5.61
CA LEU A 95 -5.58 43.61 -6.66
C LEU A 95 -6.08 44.04 -8.02
N ARG A 96 -5.19 44.69 -8.77
CA ARG A 96 -5.42 45.08 -10.16
C ARG A 96 -5.01 43.95 -11.11
N ALA A 97 -5.46 44.05 -12.36
CA ALA A 97 -5.08 43.08 -13.38
C ALA A 97 -3.54 43.03 -13.56
N GLY A 98 -2.93 41.85 -13.51
CA GLY A 98 -1.49 41.66 -13.64
C GLY A 98 -0.65 42.08 -12.43
N GLU A 99 -1.27 42.48 -11.33
CA GLU A 99 -0.54 42.93 -10.14
C GLU A 99 0.08 41.76 -9.35
N THR A 100 1.34 41.92 -8.97
CA THR A 100 1.99 41.07 -7.96
C THR A 100 2.08 41.85 -6.64
N LYS A 101 1.32 41.41 -5.64
CA LYS A 101 1.31 42.02 -4.30
C LYS A 101 2.19 41.24 -3.35
N ARG A 102 3.10 41.92 -2.66
CA ARG A 102 3.90 41.34 -1.60
C ARG A 102 3.23 41.53 -0.24
N LEU A 103 3.06 40.44 0.51
CA LEU A 103 2.53 40.46 1.87
C LEU A 103 3.36 39.52 2.75
N ASP A 104 4.24 40.09 3.57
CA ASP A 104 5.00 39.32 4.55
C ASP A 104 4.17 39.19 5.84
N ILE A 105 4.15 37.99 6.43
CA ILE A 105 3.28 37.63 7.54
C ILE A 105 4.14 37.26 8.75
N SER A 106 3.76 37.76 9.93
CA SER A 106 4.41 37.44 11.20
C SER A 106 3.41 36.73 12.11
N LEU A 107 3.70 35.46 12.49
CA LEU A 107 2.85 34.63 13.31
C LEU A 107 3.42 34.45 14.71
N ALA A 108 2.56 34.47 15.72
CA ALA A 108 2.95 34.11 17.09
C ALA A 108 2.74 32.62 17.33
N ARG A 109 3.59 32.02 18.16
CA ARG A 109 3.36 30.66 18.65
C ARG A 109 2.17 30.62 19.59
N PHE A 110 1.43 29.54 19.50
CA PHE A 110 0.33 29.27 20.42
C PHE A 110 0.88 28.66 21.71
N ASP A 111 0.72 29.33 22.82
CA ASP A 111 1.05 28.77 24.15
C ASP A 111 -0.26 28.26 24.80
N TYR A 112 -0.86 27.24 24.20
CA TYR A 112 -2.13 26.68 24.66
C TYR A 112 -1.89 25.40 25.46
N LYS A 113 -2.18 25.45 26.75
CA LYS A 113 -2.26 24.26 27.60
C LYS A 113 -3.70 23.72 27.55
N LEU A 114 -3.88 22.59 26.85
CA LEU A 114 -5.16 21.89 26.89
C LEU A 114 -5.44 21.40 28.32
N PRO A 115 -6.64 21.65 28.87
CA PRO A 115 -6.99 21.12 30.16
C PRO A 115 -7.03 19.59 30.16
N THR A 116 -6.59 18.96 31.25
CA THR A 116 -6.70 17.51 31.41
C THR A 116 -8.18 17.12 31.43
N VAL A 117 -8.60 16.32 30.46
CA VAL A 117 -10.01 15.92 30.35
C VAL A 117 -10.20 14.55 30.96
N HIS A 118 -11.05 14.44 31.97
CA HIS A 118 -11.53 13.17 32.50
C HIS A 118 -12.80 12.77 31.77
N VAL A 119 -12.73 11.68 31.00
CA VAL A 119 -13.85 11.16 30.21
C VAL A 119 -14.80 10.38 31.13
N ALA A 120 -16.06 10.80 31.21
CA ALA A 120 -17.16 9.96 31.69
C ALA A 120 -18.07 9.66 30.49
N ALA A 121 -18.17 8.39 30.11
CA ALA A 121 -18.98 7.93 28.99
C ALA A 121 -20.48 8.26 29.23
N ASN A 122 -21.05 9.10 28.38
CA ASN A 122 -22.49 9.26 28.24
C ASN A 122 -22.88 9.30 26.76
N ASN A 123 -23.93 8.59 26.44
CA ASN A 123 -24.42 8.15 25.14
C ASN A 123 -24.94 9.22 24.17
N LEU A 124 -24.57 10.47 24.27
CA LEU A 124 -25.10 11.51 23.40
C LEU A 124 -23.97 12.31 22.75
N CYS A 125 -24.12 12.58 21.46
CA CYS A 125 -23.25 13.46 20.65
C CYS A 125 -23.21 14.93 21.11
N ILE A 126 -23.48 15.20 22.37
CA ILE A 126 -23.47 16.55 22.95
C ILE A 126 -22.19 16.64 23.76
N PRO A 127 -21.15 17.36 23.28
CA PRO A 127 -19.99 17.66 24.09
C PRO A 127 -20.44 18.42 25.35
N ARG A 128 -19.79 18.14 26.47
CA ARG A 128 -19.99 18.99 27.66
C ARG A 128 -19.64 20.44 27.29
N GLN A 129 -20.36 21.39 27.84
CA GLN A 129 -20.17 22.82 27.53
C GLN A 129 -18.72 23.29 27.76
N ASP A 130 -18.03 22.72 28.73
CA ASP A 130 -16.62 22.97 29.06
C ASP A 130 -15.65 22.42 28.02
N GLN A 131 -16.00 21.33 27.32
CA GLN A 131 -15.15 20.68 26.29
C GLN A 131 -15.39 21.21 24.88
N PHE A 132 -16.55 21.82 24.65
CA PHE A 132 -16.93 22.25 23.30
C PHE A 132 -15.90 23.19 22.66
N ARG A 133 -15.43 24.20 23.38
CA ARG A 133 -14.40 25.13 22.85
C ARG A 133 -13.08 24.43 22.55
N THR A 134 -12.66 23.49 23.38
CA THR A 134 -11.45 22.71 23.20
C THR A 134 -11.54 21.79 21.98
N ILE A 135 -12.69 21.10 21.81
CA ILE A 135 -12.94 20.25 20.65
C ILE A 135 -12.93 21.07 19.35
N VAL A 136 -13.57 22.24 19.35
CA VAL A 136 -13.57 23.14 18.18
C VAL A 136 -12.16 23.62 17.84
N ALA A 137 -11.40 24.03 18.86
CA ALA A 137 -10.00 24.47 18.65
C ALA A 137 -9.11 23.34 18.12
N LEU A 138 -9.23 22.14 18.72
CA LEU A 138 -8.47 20.97 18.29
C LEU A 138 -8.86 20.54 16.87
N TRP A 139 -10.16 20.58 16.55
CA TRP A 139 -10.64 20.29 15.21
C TRP A 139 -10.10 21.28 14.16
N ASP A 140 -9.97 22.56 14.53
CA ASP A 140 -9.39 23.56 13.64
C ASP A 140 -7.88 23.30 13.38
N GLU A 141 -7.13 22.78 14.38
CA GLU A 141 -5.75 22.31 14.20
C GLU A 141 -5.68 21.06 13.28
N VAL A 142 -6.55 20.06 13.53
CA VAL A 142 -6.65 18.87 12.67
C VAL A 142 -6.98 19.24 11.23
N ARG A 143 -7.97 20.12 11.04
CA ARG A 143 -8.36 20.62 9.73
C ARG A 143 -7.17 21.28 8.99
N THR A 144 -6.37 22.05 9.72
CA THR A 144 -5.18 22.71 9.15
C THR A 144 -4.15 21.68 8.68
N ALA A 145 -3.89 20.62 9.47
CA ALA A 145 -2.98 19.55 9.09
C ALA A 145 -3.47 18.75 7.88
N LEU A 146 -4.74 18.35 7.89
CA LEU A 146 -5.34 17.61 6.79
C LEU A 146 -5.37 18.44 5.50
N ARG A 147 -5.64 19.74 5.59
CA ARG A 147 -5.59 20.65 4.44
C ARG A 147 -4.16 20.79 3.91
N ALA A 148 -3.16 20.89 4.80
CA ALA A 148 -1.76 20.91 4.39
C ALA A 148 -1.36 19.60 3.69
N ALA A 149 -1.84 18.46 4.18
CA ALA A 149 -1.61 17.17 3.53
C ALA A 149 -2.27 17.09 2.16
N GLU A 150 -3.51 17.57 2.00
CA GLU A 150 -4.22 17.62 0.73
C GLU A 150 -3.47 18.49 -0.30
N ILE A 151 -3.07 19.71 0.07
CA ILE A 151 -2.30 20.61 -0.80
C ILE A 151 -0.97 19.98 -1.20
N SER A 152 -0.25 19.37 -0.25
CA SER A 152 1.03 18.71 -0.52
C SER A 152 0.90 17.58 -1.53
N GLN A 153 -0.19 16.84 -1.48
CA GLN A 153 -0.47 15.76 -2.41
C GLN A 153 -0.84 16.25 -3.80
N ASP A 154 -1.65 17.30 -3.89
CA ASP A 154 -2.11 17.85 -5.18
C ASP A 154 -0.99 18.54 -5.97
N GLU A 155 0.01 19.10 -5.30
CA GLU A 155 1.13 19.81 -5.92
C GLU A 155 2.33 18.92 -6.27
N HIS A 156 2.27 17.61 -6.06
CA HIS A 156 3.35 16.64 -6.34
C HIS A 156 4.71 17.05 -5.74
N LEU A 157 4.69 17.56 -4.52
CA LEU A 157 5.84 18.23 -3.93
C LEU A 157 6.98 17.30 -3.48
N ILE A 158 6.76 15.98 -3.49
CA ILE A 158 7.66 15.05 -2.80
C ILE A 158 8.10 13.92 -3.72
N ALA A 159 9.42 13.88 -3.99
CA ALA A 159 10.08 12.75 -4.59
C ALA A 159 10.43 11.70 -3.51
N GLY A 160 10.31 10.43 -3.84
CA GLY A 160 10.64 9.36 -2.90
C GLY A 160 10.38 7.97 -3.46
N TRP A 161 10.31 7.02 -2.57
CA TRP A 161 9.97 5.62 -2.85
C TRP A 161 8.60 5.30 -2.28
N LEU A 162 7.66 4.96 -3.15
CA LEU A 162 6.33 4.49 -2.76
C LEU A 162 6.34 2.97 -2.72
N THR A 163 6.06 2.42 -1.56
CA THR A 163 5.78 1.00 -1.39
C THR A 163 4.29 0.78 -1.30
N LEU A 164 3.77 -0.15 -2.09
CA LEU A 164 2.43 -0.69 -1.95
C LEU A 164 2.52 -2.18 -1.65
N TYR A 165 1.67 -2.68 -0.78
CA TYR A 165 1.63 -4.10 -0.45
C TYR A 165 0.21 -4.62 -0.26
N ASN A 166 0.05 -5.91 -0.53
CA ASN A 166 -1.14 -6.69 -0.21
C ASN A 166 -0.69 -7.93 0.57
N ARG A 167 -1.25 -8.10 1.76
CA ARG A 167 -0.91 -9.19 2.68
C ARG A 167 -2.12 -10.01 3.04
N SER A 168 -1.91 -11.31 3.18
CA SER A 168 -2.87 -12.21 3.80
C SER A 168 -2.41 -12.53 5.22
N LEU A 169 -3.27 -12.28 6.20
CA LEU A 169 -2.97 -12.42 7.63
C LEU A 169 -3.87 -13.46 8.27
N GLU A 170 -3.34 -14.12 9.31
CA GLU A 170 -4.14 -14.94 10.20
C GLU A 170 -5.07 -14.06 11.06
N PRO A 171 -6.37 -14.39 11.18
CA PRO A 171 -7.36 -13.50 11.79
C PRO A 171 -7.16 -13.16 13.27
N GLN A 172 -6.52 -14.03 14.05
CA GLN A 172 -6.33 -13.83 15.49
C GLN A 172 -4.95 -13.27 15.83
N SER A 173 -3.89 -13.81 15.25
CA SER A 173 -2.51 -13.43 15.57
C SER A 173 -1.96 -12.32 14.67
N LEU A 174 -2.61 -12.02 13.55
CA LEU A 174 -2.13 -11.14 12.48
C LEU A 174 -0.80 -11.59 11.87
N ARG A 175 -0.44 -12.86 12.03
CA ARG A 175 0.74 -13.44 11.39
C ARG A 175 0.59 -13.38 9.88
N ILE A 176 1.63 -12.91 9.21
CA ILE A 176 1.67 -12.79 7.75
C ILE A 176 1.73 -14.19 7.14
N LEU A 177 0.77 -14.53 6.29
CA LEU A 177 0.70 -15.78 5.55
C LEU A 177 1.21 -15.62 4.11
N GLN A 178 0.94 -14.47 3.51
CA GLN A 178 1.42 -14.08 2.19
C GLN A 178 1.70 -12.58 2.17
N ASP A 179 2.70 -12.15 1.40
CA ASP A 179 3.08 -10.75 1.25
C ASP A 179 3.50 -10.48 -0.20
N GLN A 180 2.74 -9.64 -0.87
CA GLN A 180 3.05 -9.16 -2.21
C GLN A 180 3.33 -7.66 -2.15
N ARG A 181 4.44 -7.22 -2.74
CA ARG A 181 4.87 -5.82 -2.68
C ARG A 181 5.31 -5.32 -4.03
N SER A 182 5.12 -4.03 -4.21
CA SER A 182 5.71 -3.25 -5.29
C SER A 182 6.34 -1.98 -4.74
N VAL A 183 7.48 -1.59 -5.30
CA VAL A 183 8.19 -0.36 -4.95
C VAL A 183 8.39 0.43 -6.23
N ALA A 184 8.04 1.70 -6.19
CA ALA A 184 8.28 2.64 -7.27
C ALA A 184 9.02 3.87 -6.75
N GLU A 185 9.97 4.38 -7.53
CA GLU A 185 10.66 5.65 -7.28
C GLU A 185 10.08 6.72 -8.19
N GLY A 186 9.85 7.91 -7.66
CA GLY A 186 9.32 9.01 -8.46
C GLY A 186 8.72 10.14 -7.64
N LEU A 187 7.87 10.92 -8.31
CA LEU A 187 7.03 11.95 -7.71
C LEU A 187 5.64 11.37 -7.46
N PHE A 188 5.19 11.43 -6.23
CA PHE A 188 3.91 10.84 -5.84
C PHE A 188 2.94 11.91 -5.35
N ASP A 189 1.72 11.87 -5.88
CA ASP A 189 0.63 12.75 -5.48
C ASP A 189 -0.15 12.18 -4.28
N ARG A 190 -0.70 11.00 -4.41
CA ARG A 190 -1.61 10.42 -3.40
C ARG A 190 -1.31 8.94 -3.18
N PRO A 191 -0.46 8.59 -2.20
CA PRO A 191 -0.15 7.19 -1.89
C PRO A 191 -1.39 6.40 -1.42
N MET A 192 -2.35 7.08 -0.80
CA MET A 192 -3.65 6.54 -0.42
C MET A 192 -4.76 7.41 -1.01
N ARG A 193 -5.72 6.79 -1.72
CA ARG A 193 -6.90 7.45 -2.27
C ARG A 193 -8.18 6.80 -1.76
N SER A 194 -9.14 7.63 -1.40
CA SER A 194 -10.51 7.24 -1.13
C SER A 194 -11.44 7.84 -2.19
N ILE A 195 -12.69 7.40 -2.19
CA ILE A 195 -13.74 8.11 -2.91
C ILE A 195 -14.12 9.38 -2.16
N SER A 196 -14.75 10.34 -2.84
CA SER A 196 -15.11 11.62 -2.20
C SER A 196 -15.94 11.43 -0.94
N GLY A 197 -15.80 12.35 0.03
CA GLY A 197 -16.58 12.32 1.27
C GLY A 197 -18.08 12.29 1.06
N ASP A 198 -18.59 12.97 0.02
CA ASP A 198 -20.01 12.93 -0.35
C ASP A 198 -20.43 11.56 -0.88
N SER A 199 -19.57 10.88 -1.61
CA SER A 199 -19.80 9.50 -2.05
C SER A 199 -19.77 8.55 -0.86
N LEU A 200 -18.80 8.67 0.05
CA LEU A 200 -18.74 7.88 1.29
C LEU A 200 -19.99 8.06 2.15
N ALA A 201 -20.52 9.29 2.22
CA ALA A 201 -21.75 9.56 2.96
C ALA A 201 -22.98 8.83 2.38
N LYS A 202 -22.97 8.54 1.08
CA LYS A 202 -24.04 7.82 0.38
C LYS A 202 -23.86 6.29 0.43
N VAL A 203 -22.65 5.80 0.11
CA VAL A 203 -22.41 4.37 -0.05
C VAL A 203 -21.85 3.71 1.21
N GLY A 204 -21.29 4.49 2.15
CA GLY A 204 -20.61 4.01 3.35
C GLY A 204 -19.12 3.73 3.14
N PHE A 205 -18.42 3.45 4.25
CA PHE A 205 -17.01 3.05 4.25
C PHE A 205 -16.79 1.58 3.90
N TRP A 206 -17.86 0.80 3.88
CA TRP A 206 -17.87 -0.53 3.30
C TRP A 206 -19.25 -0.84 2.74
N ARG A 207 -19.30 -1.66 1.69
CA ARG A 207 -20.54 -2.12 1.07
C ARG A 207 -20.36 -3.46 0.36
N ALA A 208 -21.42 -4.22 0.24
CA ALA A 208 -21.47 -5.32 -0.71
C ALA A 208 -21.64 -4.75 -2.12
N GLN A 209 -20.78 -5.11 -3.03
CA GLN A 209 -20.89 -4.77 -4.45
C GLN A 209 -21.77 -5.78 -5.16
N ASP A 210 -21.58 -7.06 -4.85
CA ASP A 210 -22.39 -8.20 -5.32
C ASP A 210 -22.49 -9.25 -4.20
N ALA A 211 -22.96 -10.45 -4.51
CA ALA A 211 -23.16 -11.52 -3.53
C ALA A 211 -21.84 -11.99 -2.86
N ASP A 212 -20.73 -11.86 -3.57
CA ASP A 212 -19.43 -12.44 -3.18
C ASP A 212 -18.34 -11.38 -2.97
N THR A 213 -18.61 -10.11 -3.31
CA THR A 213 -17.61 -9.03 -3.28
C THR A 213 -17.97 -7.93 -2.28
N LEU A 214 -17.08 -7.72 -1.31
CA LEU A 214 -17.15 -6.60 -0.38
C LEU A 214 -16.08 -5.57 -0.74
N VAL A 215 -16.47 -4.29 -0.73
CA VAL A 215 -15.57 -3.17 -0.98
C VAL A 215 -15.43 -2.35 0.29
N PHE A 216 -14.19 -2.05 0.66
CA PHE A 216 -13.83 -1.28 1.84
C PHE A 216 -13.06 -0.02 1.45
N TYR A 217 -13.30 1.08 2.15
CA TYR A 217 -12.65 2.36 1.94
C TYR A 217 -12.02 2.84 3.24
N GLY A 218 -10.81 3.36 3.19
CA GLY A 218 -10.20 4.09 4.31
C GLY A 218 -10.47 5.58 4.23
N PRO A 219 -10.43 6.31 5.35
CA PRO A 219 -10.54 7.76 5.35
C PRO A 219 -9.21 8.40 4.93
N ASP A 220 -9.16 9.05 3.77
CA ASP A 220 -8.07 9.96 3.43
C ASP A 220 -8.33 11.39 3.96
N ALA A 221 -7.36 12.28 3.75
CA ALA A 221 -7.47 13.67 4.23
C ALA A 221 -8.71 14.37 3.66
N SER A 222 -9.04 14.15 2.38
CA SER A 222 -10.20 14.74 1.72
C SER A 222 -11.52 14.24 2.30
N ALA A 223 -11.62 12.92 2.56
CA ALA A 223 -12.79 12.33 3.20
C ALA A 223 -13.02 12.90 4.61
N LEU A 224 -11.97 13.00 5.43
CA LEU A 224 -12.05 13.56 6.79
C LEU A 224 -12.41 15.05 6.80
N LEU A 225 -11.95 15.82 5.81
CA LEU A 225 -12.24 17.24 5.67
C LEU A 225 -13.66 17.51 5.18
N SER A 226 -14.35 16.55 4.60
CA SER A 226 -15.66 16.77 3.99
C SER A 226 -16.73 17.16 5.03
N ASP A 227 -17.63 18.04 4.63
CA ASP A 227 -18.78 18.42 5.47
C ASP A 227 -19.68 17.21 5.75
N ALA A 228 -19.73 16.27 4.82
CA ALA A 228 -20.47 15.01 4.98
C ALA A 228 -19.92 14.16 6.13
N PHE A 229 -18.59 14.03 6.26
CA PHE A 229 -17.96 13.33 7.37
C PHE A 229 -18.21 14.06 8.70
N GLN A 230 -17.95 15.37 8.74
CA GLN A 230 -18.11 16.19 9.94
C GLN A 230 -19.56 16.19 10.46
N SER A 231 -20.53 16.31 9.55
CA SER A 231 -21.95 16.32 9.93
C SER A 231 -22.49 14.96 10.35
N SER A 232 -21.87 13.86 9.88
CA SER A 232 -22.32 12.49 10.17
C SER A 232 -21.66 11.85 11.40
N HIS A 233 -20.62 12.46 11.96
CA HIS A 233 -19.89 11.93 13.12
C HIS A 233 -20.01 12.85 14.34
N CYS A 234 -19.85 12.26 15.51
CA CYS A 234 -19.66 12.94 16.77
C CYS A 234 -18.19 12.91 17.13
N PHE A 235 -17.71 13.96 17.76
CA PHE A 235 -16.33 14.09 18.16
C PHE A 235 -16.21 14.24 19.68
N GLU A 236 -15.25 13.54 20.28
CA GLU A 236 -14.96 13.58 21.71
C GLU A 236 -13.45 13.68 21.94
N LEU A 237 -13.04 14.48 22.93
CA LEU A 237 -11.63 14.63 23.28
C LEU A 237 -11.21 13.50 24.22
N VAL A 238 -10.14 12.80 23.88
CA VAL A 238 -9.52 11.77 24.70
C VAL A 238 -8.04 12.06 24.92
N THR A 239 -7.52 11.66 26.07
CA THR A 239 -6.08 11.76 26.37
C THR A 239 -5.43 10.43 26.10
N GLY A 240 -4.30 10.46 25.41
CA GLY A 240 -3.55 9.26 25.04
C GLY A 240 -3.01 8.52 26.27
N LYS A 241 -3.21 7.20 26.28
CA LYS A 241 -2.69 6.26 27.28
C LYS A 241 -1.76 5.27 26.61
N ASP A 242 -0.96 4.58 27.38
CA ASP A 242 -0.04 3.55 26.89
C ASP A 242 0.84 4.03 25.73
N GLY A 243 0.74 3.44 24.55
CA GLY A 243 1.50 3.82 23.37
C GLY A 243 1.22 5.25 22.85
N ASN A 244 0.13 5.88 23.30
CA ASN A 244 -0.28 7.23 22.91
C ASN A 244 0.02 8.30 23.98
N ARG A 245 0.88 8.00 24.96
CA ARG A 245 1.28 9.01 25.97
C ARG A 245 1.86 10.24 25.31
N GLY A 246 1.42 11.42 25.77
CA GLY A 246 1.84 12.70 25.19
C GLY A 246 1.06 13.08 23.93
N MET A 247 -0.05 12.40 23.64
CA MET A 247 -0.95 12.75 22.55
C MET A 247 -2.34 13.12 23.06
N HIS A 248 -3.03 13.95 22.31
CA HIS A 248 -4.45 14.19 22.40
C HIS A 248 -5.15 13.47 21.26
N GLY A 249 -6.24 12.78 21.56
CA GLY A 249 -7.07 12.13 20.56
C GLY A 249 -8.38 12.86 20.36
N LEU A 250 -8.77 13.03 19.12
CA LEU A 250 -10.12 13.42 18.74
C LEU A 250 -10.83 12.17 18.25
N GLU A 251 -11.54 11.51 19.18
CA GLU A 251 -12.32 10.33 18.87
C GLU A 251 -13.54 10.71 18.03
N PHE A 252 -13.80 9.96 16.98
CA PHE A 252 -14.97 10.13 16.14
C PHE A 252 -15.80 8.85 16.08
N ARG A 253 -17.12 9.00 16.06
CA ARG A 253 -18.09 7.91 15.95
C ARG A 253 -19.33 8.35 15.18
N PRO A 254 -20.02 7.44 14.44
CA PRO A 254 -21.23 7.80 13.71
C PRO A 254 -22.32 8.35 14.64
N ARG A 255 -22.99 9.41 14.22
CA ARG A 255 -24.11 10.03 15.01
C ARG A 255 -25.32 9.13 15.13
N ARG A 256 -25.61 8.34 14.12
CA ARG A 256 -26.78 7.46 14.07
C ARG A 256 -26.39 6.12 13.46
N PHE A 257 -27.04 5.09 13.91
CA PHE A 257 -27.02 3.80 13.20
C PHE A 257 -27.62 4.04 11.81
N ARG A 258 -26.80 3.90 10.77
CA ARG A 258 -27.21 3.89 9.37
C ARG A 258 -27.11 2.45 8.89
N ASN A 259 -27.95 2.07 7.90
CA ASN A 259 -27.83 0.77 7.24
C ASN A 259 -26.61 0.70 6.28
N THR A 260 -25.75 1.71 6.29
CA THR A 260 -24.53 1.80 5.50
C THR A 260 -23.32 1.54 6.38
N GLY A 261 -22.26 0.96 5.80
CA GLY A 261 -20.99 0.77 6.47
C GLY A 261 -20.41 2.09 6.99
N ALA A 262 -20.03 2.12 8.26
CA ALA A 262 -19.47 3.30 8.89
C ALA A 262 -18.12 2.98 9.55
N ILE A 263 -17.42 4.00 10.00
CA ILE A 263 -16.19 3.88 10.78
C ILE A 263 -16.31 4.65 12.11
N ASN A 264 -15.63 4.16 13.12
CA ASN A 264 -15.25 4.92 14.31
C ASN A 264 -13.72 4.90 14.44
N GLY A 265 -13.16 5.82 15.18
CA GLY A 265 -11.70 5.88 15.33
C GLY A 265 -11.26 7.12 16.08
N THR A 266 -9.95 7.38 16.01
CA THR A 266 -9.35 8.53 16.71
C THR A 266 -8.32 9.22 15.81
N ILE A 267 -8.35 10.52 15.78
CA ILE A 267 -7.33 11.37 15.17
C ILE A 267 -6.36 11.79 16.27
N TRP A 268 -5.12 11.32 16.19
CA TRP A 268 -4.10 11.53 17.20
C TRP A 268 -3.17 12.69 16.87
N ILE A 269 -2.97 13.56 17.83
CA ILE A 269 -2.23 14.82 17.72
C ILE A 269 -1.23 14.88 18.87
N ASP A 270 -0.02 15.30 18.61
CA ASP A 270 1.00 15.54 19.61
C ASP A 270 0.58 16.65 20.59
N ALA A 271 0.70 16.41 21.89
CA ALA A 271 0.26 17.37 22.91
C ALA A 271 1.20 18.58 23.05
N GLY A 272 2.46 18.48 22.60
CA GLY A 272 3.46 19.54 22.73
C GLY A 272 3.49 20.51 21.56
N ASN A 273 3.31 20.00 20.32
CA ASN A 273 3.41 20.82 19.11
C ASN A 273 2.15 20.78 18.22
N PHE A 274 1.10 20.07 18.65
CA PHE A 274 -0.18 19.88 17.95
C PHE A 274 -0.06 19.25 16.55
N GLU A 275 1.08 18.63 16.22
CA GLU A 275 1.22 17.97 14.94
C GLU A 275 0.35 16.72 14.86
N LEU A 276 -0.33 16.57 13.72
CA LEU A 276 -1.09 15.37 13.39
C LEU A 276 -0.14 14.17 13.28
N ARG A 277 -0.40 13.12 14.04
CA ARG A 277 0.45 11.91 14.05
C ARG A 277 -0.16 10.83 13.18
N TYR A 278 -1.35 10.39 13.52
CA TYR A 278 -2.05 9.37 12.75
C TYR A 278 -3.54 9.36 13.03
N VAL A 279 -4.25 8.67 12.19
CA VAL A 279 -5.68 8.34 12.36
C VAL A 279 -5.78 6.83 12.42
N ASP A 280 -6.34 6.28 13.47
CA ASP A 280 -6.80 4.91 13.53
C ASP A 280 -8.31 4.83 13.32
N PHE A 281 -8.78 3.74 12.72
CA PHE A 281 -10.21 3.54 12.52
C PHE A 281 -10.59 2.06 12.50
N ARG A 282 -11.86 1.79 12.83
CA ARG A 282 -12.48 0.47 12.80
C ARG A 282 -13.78 0.56 12.02
N TYR A 283 -14.07 -0.48 11.24
CA TYR A 283 -15.35 -0.58 10.55
C TYR A 283 -16.46 -0.94 11.55
N THR A 284 -17.60 -0.30 11.38
CA THR A 284 -18.81 -0.54 12.17
C THR A 284 -19.97 -0.92 11.29
N ASN A 285 -21.08 -1.38 11.91
CA ASN A 285 -22.26 -1.88 11.21
C ASN A 285 -21.99 -3.11 10.35
N LEU A 286 -21.10 -3.98 10.79
CA LEU A 286 -20.74 -5.22 10.10
C LEU A 286 -21.82 -6.30 10.36
N ILE A 287 -23.09 -6.04 9.95
CA ILE A 287 -24.26 -6.86 10.31
C ILE A 287 -24.11 -8.29 9.79
N THR A 288 -23.52 -8.46 8.61
CA THR A 288 -23.35 -9.77 7.95
C THR A 288 -21.92 -10.32 8.10
N ILE A 289 -21.03 -9.57 8.76
CA ILE A 289 -19.63 -9.92 8.90
C ILE A 289 -19.36 -10.29 10.36
N PRO A 290 -18.79 -11.46 10.65
CA PRO A 290 -18.40 -11.83 12.01
C PRO A 290 -17.49 -10.78 12.64
N HIS A 291 -17.74 -10.47 13.91
CA HIS A 291 -16.94 -9.47 14.62
C HIS A 291 -15.48 -9.90 14.67
N ASN A 292 -14.61 -9.03 14.20
CA ASN A 292 -13.17 -9.16 14.36
C ASN A 292 -12.60 -7.77 14.69
N ALA A 293 -11.93 -7.65 15.83
CA ALA A 293 -11.39 -6.39 16.35
C ALA A 293 -10.27 -5.79 15.47
N HIS A 294 -9.74 -6.56 14.52
CA HIS A 294 -8.64 -6.13 13.65
C HIS A 294 -9.10 -5.49 12.34
N LEU A 295 -10.43 -5.49 12.03
CA LEU A 295 -10.96 -4.88 10.80
C LEU A 295 -10.99 -3.35 10.93
N GLY A 296 -10.28 -2.68 10.06
CA GLY A 296 -10.07 -1.23 10.11
C GLY A 296 -8.73 -0.86 9.52
N GLY A 297 -8.09 0.18 10.04
CA GLY A 297 -6.80 0.60 9.53
C GLY A 297 -6.18 1.78 10.26
N GLU A 298 -5.07 2.23 9.74
CA GLU A 298 -4.35 3.41 10.22
C GLU A 298 -3.80 4.22 9.05
N VAL A 299 -3.74 5.53 9.23
CA VAL A 299 -3.09 6.47 8.30
C VAL A 299 -2.15 7.35 9.09
N HIS A 300 -0.86 7.24 8.86
CA HIS A 300 0.18 7.98 9.55
C HIS A 300 0.70 9.14 8.72
N PHE A 301 0.89 10.28 9.37
CA PHE A 301 1.33 11.51 8.75
C PHE A 301 2.67 11.94 9.30
N LEU A 302 3.54 12.45 8.43
CA LEU A 302 4.77 13.15 8.82
C LEU A 302 4.90 14.44 8.03
N ARG A 303 5.56 15.40 8.65
CA ARG A 303 5.92 16.65 7.98
C ARG A 303 7.29 16.50 7.33
N HIS A 304 7.40 16.91 6.08
CA HIS A 304 8.67 17.06 5.39
C HIS A 304 9.34 18.40 5.76
N GLU A 305 10.66 18.50 5.67
CA GLU A 305 11.41 19.73 5.95
C GLU A 305 10.98 20.92 5.08
N SER A 306 10.49 20.66 3.87
CA SER A 306 9.89 21.69 3.00
C SER A 306 8.60 22.29 3.57
N GLY A 307 8.04 21.72 4.64
CA GLY A 307 6.76 22.10 5.21
C GLY A 307 5.56 21.28 4.71
N ALA A 308 5.75 20.48 3.66
CA ALA A 308 4.72 19.59 3.15
C ALA A 308 4.36 18.50 4.17
N TRP A 309 3.11 18.07 4.15
CA TRP A 309 2.63 16.94 4.93
C TRP A 309 2.44 15.73 4.03
N VAL A 310 2.94 14.57 4.46
CA VAL A 310 2.89 13.34 3.69
C VAL A 310 2.23 12.22 4.47
N VAL A 311 1.48 11.38 3.76
CA VAL A 311 1.07 10.09 4.28
C VAL A 311 2.29 9.19 4.29
N ARG A 312 2.88 8.99 5.48
CA ARG A 312 4.11 8.23 5.67
C ARG A 312 3.87 6.73 5.48
N ARG A 313 2.77 6.23 6.03
CA ARG A 313 2.31 4.87 5.88
C ARG A 313 0.80 4.78 6.11
N TRP A 314 0.20 3.78 5.54
CA TRP A 314 -1.21 3.46 5.75
C TRP A 314 -1.47 1.97 5.56
N PHE A 315 -2.51 1.47 6.17
CA PHE A 315 -3.05 0.15 5.87
C PHE A 315 -4.56 0.09 6.12
N ILE A 316 -5.21 -0.84 5.44
CA ILE A 316 -6.62 -1.18 5.58
C ILE A 316 -6.72 -2.69 5.70
N ARG A 317 -7.39 -3.20 6.72
CA ARG A 317 -7.65 -4.61 6.96
C ARG A 317 -9.08 -4.96 6.68
N MET A 318 -9.26 -5.93 5.80
CA MET A 318 -10.54 -6.38 5.28
C MET A 318 -10.72 -7.87 5.55
N PRO A 319 -11.95 -8.36 5.81
CA PRO A 319 -12.17 -9.79 5.99
C PRO A 319 -12.16 -10.53 4.65
N GLN A 320 -11.59 -11.72 4.63
CA GLN A 320 -11.74 -12.70 3.57
C GLN A 320 -12.52 -13.89 4.10
N PHE A 321 -13.54 -14.31 3.36
CA PHE A 321 -14.37 -15.47 3.69
C PHE A 321 -13.91 -16.69 2.89
N PRO A 322 -14.12 -17.92 3.41
CA PRO A 322 -13.82 -19.13 2.64
C PRO A 322 -14.75 -19.20 1.44
N GLN A 323 -14.18 -19.46 0.27
CA GLN A 323 -14.97 -19.86 -0.89
C GLN A 323 -15.37 -21.32 -0.69
N ILE A 324 -16.65 -21.57 -0.46
CA ILE A 324 -17.17 -22.93 -0.42
C ILE A 324 -17.53 -23.29 -1.85
N GLU A 325 -16.70 -24.12 -2.50
CA GLU A 325 -17.10 -24.79 -3.72
C GLU A 325 -18.35 -25.63 -3.46
N ALA A 326 -19.39 -25.45 -4.29
CA ALA A 326 -20.60 -26.25 -4.19
C ALA A 326 -20.24 -27.70 -4.52
N VAL A 327 -20.18 -28.57 -3.50
CA VAL A 327 -20.04 -30.01 -3.69
C VAL A 327 -21.39 -30.51 -4.19
N ALA A 328 -21.46 -30.90 -5.46
CA ALA A 328 -22.62 -31.61 -6.01
C ALA A 328 -22.75 -32.95 -5.30
N VAL A 329 -23.75 -33.09 -4.43
CA VAL A 329 -24.11 -34.37 -3.83
C VAL A 329 -24.93 -35.17 -4.86
N ALA A 330 -24.39 -36.30 -5.28
CA ALA A 330 -25.06 -37.26 -6.15
C ALA A 330 -26.35 -37.74 -5.48
N ARG A 331 -27.47 -37.10 -5.75
CA ARG A 331 -28.89 -37.47 -5.49
C ARG A 331 -29.81 -36.24 -5.49
N GLY A 332 -29.52 -35.23 -6.30
CA GLY A 332 -30.50 -34.16 -6.58
C GLY A 332 -30.77 -33.17 -5.44
N GLY A 333 -29.90 -33.10 -4.42
CA GLY A 333 -29.99 -32.10 -3.38
C GLY A 333 -29.03 -30.94 -3.67
N VAL A 334 -29.57 -29.73 -3.75
CA VAL A 334 -28.78 -28.50 -3.78
C VAL A 334 -28.37 -28.20 -2.36
N VAL A 335 -27.07 -28.34 -2.01
CA VAL A 335 -26.55 -27.79 -0.78
C VAL A 335 -26.47 -26.28 -0.97
N ALA A 336 -27.26 -25.53 -0.21
CA ALA A 336 -27.23 -24.09 -0.18
C ALA A 336 -25.80 -23.61 0.07
N LYS A 337 -25.31 -22.66 -0.74
CA LYS A 337 -24.09 -21.89 -0.46
C LYS A 337 -24.22 -21.31 0.94
N SER A 338 -23.54 -21.88 1.90
CA SER A 338 -23.32 -21.26 3.18
C SER A 338 -22.36 -20.10 2.92
N GLN A 339 -22.83 -18.86 2.95
CA GLN A 339 -21.95 -17.71 3.11
C GLN A 339 -21.12 -17.96 4.36
N GLY A 340 -19.79 -17.91 4.23
CA GLY A 340 -18.89 -18.29 5.29
C GLY A 340 -19.23 -17.57 6.59
N THR A 341 -19.49 -18.33 7.64
CA THR A 341 -19.89 -17.81 8.96
C THR A 341 -18.69 -17.30 9.78
N TYR A 342 -17.49 -17.34 9.24
CA TYR A 342 -16.27 -16.90 9.93
C TYR A 342 -15.28 -16.20 8.98
N VAL A 343 -14.46 -15.32 9.57
CA VAL A 343 -13.35 -14.67 8.85
C VAL A 343 -12.23 -15.70 8.67
N TYR A 344 -12.01 -16.13 7.44
CA TYR A 344 -10.99 -17.11 7.09
C TYR A 344 -9.59 -16.51 7.12
N ARG A 345 -9.44 -15.31 6.56
CA ARG A 345 -8.20 -14.52 6.55
C ARG A 345 -8.54 -13.03 6.66
N ILE A 346 -7.55 -12.25 7.02
CA ILE A 346 -7.59 -10.81 6.89
C ILE A 346 -6.69 -10.43 5.72
N ILE A 347 -7.22 -9.68 4.77
CA ILE A 347 -6.43 -9.04 3.73
C ILE A 347 -6.05 -7.65 4.24
N GLU A 348 -4.75 -7.38 4.28
CA GLU A 348 -4.22 -6.06 4.60
C GLU A 348 -3.64 -5.44 3.33
N GLU A 349 -4.29 -4.41 2.83
CA GLU A 349 -3.73 -3.53 1.81
C GLU A 349 -3.10 -2.32 2.47
N GLY A 350 -1.93 -1.97 2.03
CA GLY A 350 -1.23 -0.84 2.63
C GLY A 350 -0.10 -0.33 1.77
N GLY A 351 0.52 0.70 2.29
CA GLY A 351 1.65 1.33 1.64
C GLY A 351 2.31 2.36 2.50
N GLY A 352 3.35 2.96 1.94
CA GLY A 352 4.07 4.03 2.60
C GLY A 352 4.99 4.76 1.65
N LEU A 353 5.16 6.05 1.91
CA LEU A 353 6.10 6.89 1.22
C LEU A 353 7.35 7.05 2.07
N PHE A 354 8.49 6.67 1.52
CA PHE A 354 9.80 6.98 2.05
C PHE A 354 10.41 8.13 1.24
N THR A 355 10.85 9.18 1.89
CA THR A 355 11.52 10.31 1.26
C THR A 355 12.58 10.87 2.21
N PRO A 356 13.76 11.29 1.70
CA PRO A 356 14.70 12.09 2.48
C PRO A 356 14.05 13.39 2.97
N GLY A 357 14.49 13.91 4.11
CA GLY A 357 13.98 15.17 4.66
C GLY A 357 12.66 15.07 5.43
N LEU A 358 12.15 13.85 5.72
CA LEU A 358 11.05 13.70 6.67
C LEU A 358 11.51 14.11 8.07
N VAL A 359 10.78 15.04 8.68
CA VAL A 359 11.03 15.47 10.06
C VAL A 359 10.44 14.43 11.00
N THR A 360 11.30 13.56 11.50
CA THR A 360 10.92 12.58 12.51
C THR A 360 10.92 13.25 13.88
N TRP A 361 9.84 13.13 14.61
CA TRP A 361 9.70 13.61 15.99
C TRP A 361 10.20 12.57 17.01
N GLU A 362 10.39 11.34 16.57
CA GLU A 362 10.90 10.24 17.36
C GLU A 362 12.40 10.04 17.10
N LYS A 363 13.11 9.59 18.13
CA LYS A 363 14.49 9.13 17.92
C LYS A 363 14.47 7.92 17.00
N PRO A 364 15.32 7.88 15.97
CA PRO A 364 15.36 6.71 15.11
C PRO A 364 15.80 5.47 15.90
N GLY A 365 15.24 4.32 15.54
CA GLY A 365 15.66 3.04 16.06
C GLY A 365 16.85 2.46 15.30
N THR A 366 17.37 1.34 15.80
CA THR A 366 18.46 0.57 15.18
C THR A 366 18.04 -0.87 15.02
N ILE A 367 18.36 -1.50 13.89
CA ILE A 367 18.16 -2.93 13.68
C ILE A 367 19.54 -3.56 13.53
N VAL A 368 19.83 -4.58 14.34
CA VAL A 368 21.04 -5.38 14.22
C VAL A 368 20.67 -6.86 14.15
N GLY A 369 21.43 -7.63 13.42
CA GLY A 369 21.17 -9.06 13.37
C GLY A 369 22.28 -9.85 12.71
N THR A 370 22.03 -11.15 12.55
CA THR A 370 22.93 -12.08 11.90
C THR A 370 22.14 -12.94 10.91
N VAL A 371 22.77 -13.30 9.81
CA VAL A 371 22.24 -14.28 8.86
C VAL A 371 23.15 -15.51 8.86
N MET A 372 22.58 -16.64 9.21
CA MET A 372 23.29 -17.92 9.37
C MET A 372 22.79 -18.93 8.34
N ASP A 373 23.56 -19.97 8.12
CA ASP A 373 23.14 -21.14 7.34
C ASP A 373 21.94 -21.85 7.98
N SER A 374 21.37 -22.84 7.31
CA SER A 374 20.22 -23.60 7.82
C SER A 374 20.51 -24.35 9.12
N THR A 375 21.78 -24.62 9.45
CA THR A 375 22.19 -25.24 10.73
C THR A 375 22.31 -24.21 11.86
N GLY A 376 22.37 -22.90 11.54
CA GLY A 376 22.58 -21.83 12.49
C GLY A 376 24.00 -21.75 13.05
N ARG A 377 24.98 -22.35 12.37
CA ARG A 377 26.37 -22.45 12.85
C ARG A 377 27.35 -21.61 12.04
N LEU A 378 27.14 -21.48 10.74
CA LEU A 378 28.03 -20.76 9.86
C LEU A 378 27.35 -19.50 9.30
N PRO A 379 28.09 -18.37 9.19
CA PRO A 379 27.56 -17.17 8.58
C PRO A 379 27.25 -17.41 7.09
N LEU A 380 26.12 -16.91 6.62
CA LEU A 380 25.73 -16.99 5.20
C LEU A 380 26.29 -15.75 4.47
N LEU A 381 27.57 -15.83 4.12
CA LEU A 381 28.29 -14.72 3.47
C LEU A 381 27.77 -14.39 2.08
N GLY A 382 27.79 -13.11 1.71
CA GLY A 382 27.25 -12.63 0.44
C GLY A 382 25.72 -12.49 0.46
N THR A 383 25.12 -12.56 1.62
CA THR A 383 23.69 -12.25 1.80
C THR A 383 23.50 -10.73 1.86
N VAL A 384 22.55 -10.23 1.10
CA VAL A 384 22.07 -8.86 1.17
C VAL A 384 20.78 -8.85 1.98
N VAL A 385 20.79 -8.14 3.11
CA VAL A 385 19.61 -7.90 3.94
C VAL A 385 19.01 -6.56 3.57
N SER A 386 17.70 -6.50 3.42
CA SER A 386 16.97 -5.27 3.13
C SER A 386 15.72 -5.15 3.99
N LEU A 387 15.31 -3.92 4.27
CA LEU A 387 13.99 -3.64 4.84
C LEU A 387 13.01 -3.48 3.69
N SER A 388 12.09 -4.43 3.60
CA SER A 388 11.13 -4.48 2.50
C SER A 388 10.38 -3.17 2.33
N GLY A 389 10.35 -2.66 1.10
CA GLY A 389 9.68 -1.42 0.76
C GLY A 389 10.40 -0.15 1.22
N THR A 390 11.72 -0.23 1.45
CA THR A 390 12.56 0.91 1.80
C THR A 390 13.88 0.83 1.01
N PRO A 391 14.66 1.91 0.92
CA PRO A 391 15.98 1.87 0.31
C PRO A 391 17.06 1.26 1.22
N TYR A 392 16.71 0.86 2.44
CA TYR A 392 17.67 0.29 3.37
C TYR A 392 18.08 -1.12 2.95
N SER A 393 19.35 -1.27 2.60
CA SER A 393 19.95 -2.54 2.18
C SER A 393 21.40 -2.57 2.64
N VAL A 394 21.86 -3.72 3.12
CA VAL A 394 23.24 -3.92 3.57
C VAL A 394 23.67 -5.36 3.31
N GLU A 395 24.91 -5.56 2.88
CA GLU A 395 25.52 -6.88 2.81
C GLU A 395 26.04 -7.28 4.20
N VAL A 396 25.85 -8.55 4.58
CA VAL A 396 26.36 -9.07 5.85
C VAL A 396 27.89 -9.05 5.87
N ASP A 397 28.47 -8.80 7.03
CA ASP A 397 29.93 -8.87 7.25
C ASP A 397 30.47 -10.32 7.33
N SER A 398 31.76 -10.47 7.59
CA SER A 398 32.44 -11.76 7.70
C SER A 398 31.91 -12.66 8.83
N SER A 399 31.20 -12.11 9.80
CA SER A 399 30.52 -12.84 10.86
C SER A 399 29.05 -13.15 10.55
N GLY A 400 28.56 -12.74 9.38
CA GLY A 400 27.17 -12.81 9.01
C GLY A 400 26.32 -11.71 9.65
N ALA A 401 26.91 -10.71 10.28
CA ALA A 401 26.19 -9.64 10.95
C ALA A 401 25.80 -8.53 9.99
N PHE A 402 24.66 -7.89 10.28
CA PHE A 402 24.16 -6.71 9.59
C PHE A 402 23.68 -5.66 10.59
N ARG A 403 23.66 -4.40 10.13
CA ARG A 403 23.21 -3.27 10.94
C ARG A 403 22.54 -2.20 10.08
N PHE A 404 21.36 -1.77 10.52
CA PHE A 404 20.68 -0.58 10.02
C PHE A 404 20.57 0.44 11.14
N ASP A 405 21.09 1.63 10.91
CA ASP A 405 20.97 2.77 11.80
C ASP A 405 19.92 3.77 11.26
N SER A 406 19.41 4.59 12.16
CA SER A 406 18.48 5.68 11.81
C SER A 406 17.18 5.21 11.15
N ILE A 407 16.67 4.09 11.61
CA ILE A 407 15.39 3.56 11.10
C ILE A 407 14.24 4.27 11.82
N PRO A 408 13.32 4.91 11.10
CA PRO A 408 12.13 5.49 11.70
C PRO A 408 11.30 4.42 12.41
N SER A 409 10.60 4.77 13.50
CA SER A 409 9.68 3.85 14.17
C SER A 409 8.59 3.35 13.22
N GLY A 410 8.22 2.09 13.35
CA GLY A 410 7.23 1.46 12.48
C GLY A 410 7.41 -0.05 12.34
N ALA A 411 6.45 -0.67 11.65
CA ALA A 411 6.51 -2.08 11.32
C ALA A 411 7.29 -2.29 10.01
N TYR A 412 8.29 -3.16 10.06
CA TYR A 412 9.13 -3.51 8.91
C TYR A 412 9.17 -5.02 8.74
N THR A 413 9.59 -5.48 7.58
CA THR A 413 9.91 -6.88 7.33
C THR A 413 11.34 -6.95 6.80
N LEU A 414 12.17 -7.76 7.43
CA LEU A 414 13.50 -8.07 6.95
C LEU A 414 13.39 -9.07 5.80
N ILE A 415 14.15 -8.82 4.75
CA ILE A 415 14.28 -9.71 3.60
C ILE A 415 15.76 -9.96 3.42
N ALA A 416 16.15 -11.22 3.37
CA ALA A 416 17.50 -11.62 3.02
C ALA A 416 17.52 -12.26 1.64
N SER A 417 18.40 -11.80 0.77
CA SER A 417 18.64 -12.35 -0.56
C SER A 417 20.04 -12.94 -0.62
N HIS A 418 20.15 -14.18 -1.08
CA HIS A 418 21.43 -14.83 -1.30
C HIS A 418 21.40 -15.60 -2.62
N ARG A 419 22.51 -15.54 -3.39
CA ARG A 419 22.60 -16.15 -4.72
C ARG A 419 22.23 -17.63 -4.77
N ALA A 420 22.54 -18.39 -3.73
CA ALA A 420 22.22 -19.82 -3.66
C ALA A 420 20.72 -20.11 -3.57
N TYR A 421 19.91 -19.10 -3.22
CA TYR A 421 18.45 -19.19 -3.10
C TYR A 421 17.72 -18.31 -4.12
N ALA A 422 18.44 -17.73 -5.10
CA ALA A 422 17.86 -16.82 -6.09
C ALA A 422 16.68 -17.43 -6.85
N ASP A 423 16.75 -18.72 -7.15
CA ASP A 423 15.69 -19.46 -7.85
C ASP A 423 14.44 -19.72 -7.00
N PHE A 424 14.54 -19.59 -5.68
CA PHE A 424 13.47 -19.88 -4.72
C PHE A 424 12.90 -18.62 -4.07
N GLY A 425 13.40 -17.45 -4.45
CA GLY A 425 12.99 -16.17 -3.90
C GLY A 425 13.89 -15.71 -2.74
N GLN A 426 13.32 -14.86 -1.89
CA GLN A 426 14.02 -14.23 -0.78
C GLN A 426 13.80 -14.99 0.53
N LEU A 427 14.84 -15.04 1.38
CA LEU A 427 14.68 -15.42 2.77
C LEU A 427 13.93 -14.30 3.49
N VAL A 428 12.79 -14.57 4.06
CA VAL A 428 11.97 -13.60 4.79
C VAL A 428 12.00 -13.95 6.26
N ASP A 429 12.23 -12.96 7.11
CA ASP A 429 11.91 -13.10 8.53
C ASP A 429 10.38 -13.02 8.65
N ASP A 430 9.73 -14.07 9.12
CA ASP A 430 8.27 -14.21 9.16
C ASP A 430 7.61 -13.27 10.17
N ASP A 431 8.37 -12.76 11.15
CA ASP A 431 7.85 -11.87 12.17
C ASP A 431 8.06 -10.40 11.75
N PRO A 432 6.98 -9.59 11.62
CA PRO A 432 7.13 -8.18 11.38
C PRO A 432 7.84 -7.51 12.55
N LEU A 433 8.96 -6.82 12.26
CA LEU A 433 9.68 -6.02 13.23
C LEU A 433 8.86 -4.78 13.58
N ASN A 434 8.62 -4.57 14.86
CA ASN A 434 8.10 -3.29 15.31
C ASN A 434 9.26 -2.46 15.89
N VAL A 435 9.83 -1.59 15.06
CA VAL A 435 10.93 -0.70 15.47
C VAL A 435 10.35 0.41 16.34
N VAL A 436 10.78 0.46 17.59
CA VAL A 436 10.41 1.47 18.57
C VAL A 436 11.46 2.59 18.59
N ALA A 437 11.01 3.82 18.80
CA ALA A 437 11.85 5.01 18.85
C ALA A 437 13.00 4.89 19.88
N GLY A 438 14.22 5.06 19.40
CA GLY A 438 15.44 5.00 20.23
C GLY A 438 15.86 3.61 20.70
N GLU A 439 15.12 2.57 20.34
CA GLU A 439 15.43 1.19 20.73
C GLU A 439 16.27 0.47 19.66
N THR A 440 16.95 -0.60 20.10
CA THR A 440 17.67 -1.51 19.21
C THR A 440 16.95 -2.84 19.13
N TYR A 441 16.45 -3.16 17.95
CA TYR A 441 15.87 -4.45 17.63
C TYR A 441 16.97 -5.44 17.22
N ARG A 442 16.85 -6.70 17.66
CA ARG A 442 17.78 -7.79 17.33
C ARG A 442 17.08 -8.89 16.59
N SER A 443 17.64 -9.31 15.44
CA SER A 443 17.12 -10.39 14.61
C SER A 443 18.20 -11.46 14.37
N GLN A 444 17.76 -12.72 14.28
CA GLN A 444 18.59 -13.85 13.85
C GLN A 444 17.88 -14.56 12.71
N MET A 445 18.35 -14.31 11.50
CA MET A 445 17.84 -14.97 10.31
C MET A 445 18.63 -16.25 10.03
N LYS A 446 17.93 -17.30 9.63
CA LYS A 446 18.53 -18.54 9.17
C LYS A 446 18.07 -18.85 7.76
N ALA A 447 18.97 -19.38 6.96
CA ALA A 447 18.61 -19.90 5.66
C ALA A 447 17.56 -21.01 5.81
N VAL A 448 16.56 -20.98 4.95
CA VAL A 448 15.53 -22.02 4.93
C VAL A 448 16.12 -23.37 4.51
N THR A 449 15.67 -24.44 5.14
CA THR A 449 16.06 -25.80 4.73
C THR A 449 15.36 -26.20 3.44
N THR A 450 15.91 -27.17 2.71
CA THR A 450 15.25 -27.75 1.51
C THR A 450 13.82 -28.21 1.83
N SER A 451 13.60 -28.80 3.01
CA SER A 451 12.27 -29.23 3.45
C SER A 451 11.30 -28.06 3.63
N GLN A 452 11.76 -26.93 4.18
CA GLN A 452 10.94 -25.71 4.32
C GLN A 452 10.63 -25.10 2.95
N LEU A 453 11.63 -24.99 2.06
CA LEU A 453 11.44 -24.53 0.68
C LEU A 453 10.42 -25.40 -0.06
N THR A 454 10.54 -26.71 0.05
CA THR A 454 9.57 -27.65 -0.55
C THR A 454 8.17 -27.41 0.00
N SER A 455 8.02 -27.23 1.31
CA SER A 455 6.72 -26.95 1.93
C SER A 455 6.11 -25.64 1.42
N ILE A 456 6.91 -24.59 1.31
CA ILE A 456 6.47 -23.28 0.76
C ILE A 456 6.02 -23.42 -0.70
N LEU A 457 6.83 -24.07 -1.53
CA LEU A 457 6.57 -24.24 -2.95
C LEU A 457 5.39 -25.19 -3.23
N CYS A 458 5.05 -26.05 -2.28
CA CYS A 458 3.98 -27.04 -2.39
C CYS A 458 2.74 -26.70 -1.55
N ASP A 459 2.50 -25.44 -1.22
CA ASP A 459 1.32 -24.96 -0.46
C ASP A 459 1.12 -25.69 0.88
N GLY A 460 2.22 -25.96 1.57
CA GLY A 460 2.23 -26.67 2.85
C GLY A 460 2.10 -28.20 2.73
N LYS A 461 1.98 -28.75 1.53
CA LYS A 461 1.98 -30.21 1.33
C LYS A 461 3.36 -30.80 1.63
N LYS A 462 3.38 -31.81 2.46
CA LYS A 462 4.62 -32.55 2.74
C LYS A 462 4.92 -33.49 1.58
N VAL A 463 6.08 -33.30 0.97
CA VAL A 463 6.60 -34.25 -0.04
C VAL A 463 7.45 -35.28 0.69
N GLU A 464 7.03 -36.54 0.66
CA GLU A 464 7.71 -37.66 1.35
C GLU A 464 8.72 -38.32 0.42
N ARG A 465 9.87 -38.74 0.97
CA ARG A 465 10.84 -39.54 0.20
C ARG A 465 10.21 -40.87 -0.21
N PRO A 466 10.46 -41.37 -1.42
CA PRO A 466 11.52 -40.95 -2.35
C PRO A 466 11.14 -39.79 -3.30
N ASP A 467 9.93 -39.25 -3.22
CA ASP A 467 9.45 -38.24 -4.14
C ASP A 467 10.30 -36.97 -4.07
N ALA A 468 10.32 -36.23 -5.18
CA ALA A 468 11.05 -34.99 -5.36
C ALA A 468 10.11 -33.83 -5.65
N THR A 469 10.65 -32.61 -5.61
CA THR A 469 9.97 -31.39 -6.04
C THR A 469 10.74 -30.76 -7.19
N VAL A 470 10.05 -30.41 -8.26
CA VAL A 470 10.63 -29.81 -9.45
C VAL A 470 10.00 -28.43 -9.69
N ARG A 471 10.82 -27.40 -9.73
CA ARG A 471 10.44 -26.06 -10.18
C ARG A 471 11.03 -25.83 -11.57
N VAL A 472 10.23 -25.39 -12.51
CA VAL A 472 10.68 -25.02 -13.85
C VAL A 472 10.34 -23.58 -14.13
N VAL A 473 11.30 -22.83 -14.69
CA VAL A 473 11.11 -21.46 -15.18
C VAL A 473 11.19 -21.50 -16.70
N LEU A 474 10.12 -21.08 -17.36
CA LEU A 474 10.00 -21.10 -18.82
C LEU A 474 10.10 -19.69 -19.39
N THR A 475 10.95 -19.55 -20.39
CA THR A 475 11.17 -18.31 -21.11
C THR A 475 10.96 -18.49 -22.62
N HIS A 476 10.60 -17.41 -23.28
CA HIS A 476 10.51 -17.40 -24.74
C HIS A 476 11.92 -17.51 -25.36
N ILE A 477 12.10 -18.40 -26.31
CA ILE A 477 13.43 -18.73 -26.84
C ILE A 477 14.13 -17.55 -27.53
N ASP A 478 13.37 -16.66 -28.15
CA ASP A 478 13.94 -15.54 -28.92
C ASP A 478 14.09 -14.26 -28.08
N SER A 479 13.17 -14.00 -27.14
CA SER A 479 13.13 -12.75 -26.37
C SER A 479 13.62 -12.88 -24.93
N GLY A 480 13.73 -14.10 -24.40
CA GLY A 480 14.07 -14.35 -23.00
C GLY A 480 12.98 -13.94 -22.00
N THR A 481 11.81 -13.48 -22.48
CA THR A 481 10.69 -13.06 -21.60
C THR A 481 10.04 -14.27 -20.95
N ALA A 482 9.53 -14.10 -19.73
CA ALA A 482 8.80 -15.13 -18.99
C ALA A 482 7.52 -15.56 -19.75
N LEU A 483 7.28 -16.86 -19.85
CA LEU A 483 6.08 -17.42 -20.47
C LEU A 483 5.02 -17.67 -19.39
N LYS A 484 4.12 -16.73 -19.21
CA LYS A 484 3.02 -16.81 -18.25
C LYS A 484 1.81 -17.54 -18.82
N ASP A 485 1.00 -18.12 -17.90
CA ASP A 485 -0.23 -18.85 -18.20
C ASP A 485 -0.11 -20.00 -19.22
N LEU A 486 1.13 -20.50 -19.41
CA LEU A 486 1.39 -21.59 -20.31
C LEU A 486 1.00 -22.92 -19.69
N ARG A 487 0.13 -23.69 -20.34
CA ARG A 487 -0.23 -25.03 -19.88
C ARG A 487 0.90 -26.02 -20.16
N VAL A 488 1.38 -26.68 -19.12
CA VAL A 488 2.47 -27.67 -19.19
C VAL A 488 2.08 -28.95 -18.47
N TRP A 489 2.68 -30.04 -18.92
CA TRP A 489 2.52 -31.37 -18.34
C TRP A 489 3.91 -31.96 -18.09
N LEU A 490 4.21 -32.21 -16.80
CA LEU A 490 5.37 -33.01 -16.41
C LEU A 490 4.95 -34.46 -16.36
N ARG A 491 5.54 -35.31 -17.20
CA ARG A 491 5.13 -36.71 -17.38
C ARG A 491 6.29 -37.68 -17.24
N TRP A 492 5.96 -38.91 -16.89
CA TRP A 492 6.90 -40.02 -16.72
C TRP A 492 6.25 -41.33 -17.10
N PRO A 493 7.05 -42.39 -17.48
CA PRO A 493 6.52 -43.71 -17.80
C PRO A 493 5.82 -44.34 -16.61
N ASP A 494 4.68 -44.99 -16.82
CA ASP A 494 3.97 -45.73 -15.79
C ASP A 494 4.80 -46.94 -15.33
N PRO A 495 5.20 -47.03 -14.04
CA PRO A 495 6.03 -48.12 -13.54
C PRO A 495 5.29 -49.46 -13.54
N GLU A 496 3.96 -49.47 -13.44
CA GLU A 496 3.16 -50.71 -13.40
C GLU A 496 3.08 -51.41 -14.76
N HIS A 497 3.28 -50.67 -15.85
CA HIS A 497 3.27 -51.23 -17.20
C HIS A 497 4.66 -51.60 -17.73
N ARG A 498 5.70 -51.63 -16.88
CA ARG A 498 7.01 -52.20 -17.20
C ARG A 498 6.97 -53.72 -17.06
N THR A 499 6.55 -54.40 -18.11
CA THR A 499 6.84 -55.84 -18.22
C THR A 499 8.26 -56.03 -18.78
N PRO A 500 9.18 -56.71 -18.04
CA PRO A 500 10.56 -56.89 -18.48
C PRO A 500 10.71 -57.79 -19.73
N LYS A 501 9.64 -58.27 -20.30
CA LYS A 501 9.66 -59.29 -21.36
C LYS A 501 9.03 -58.94 -22.69
N ASP A 502 8.39 -57.79 -22.82
CA ASP A 502 7.83 -57.41 -24.11
C ASP A 502 8.87 -56.69 -24.94
N PRO A 503 9.24 -57.22 -26.15
CA PRO A 503 10.02 -56.45 -27.08
C PRO A 503 9.24 -55.19 -27.43
N ILE A 504 9.91 -54.04 -27.41
CA ILE A 504 9.33 -52.74 -27.79
C ILE A 504 8.77 -52.91 -29.20
N THR A 505 7.47 -53.03 -29.30
CA THR A 505 6.77 -53.03 -30.59
C THR A 505 6.84 -51.60 -31.09
N PRO A 506 7.48 -51.35 -32.25
CA PRO A 506 7.57 -50.00 -32.80
C PRO A 506 6.15 -49.46 -33.04
N GLY A 507 5.79 -48.34 -32.39
CA GLY A 507 4.51 -47.66 -32.58
C GLY A 507 3.54 -47.70 -31.41
N ILE A 508 3.81 -48.43 -30.31
CA ILE A 508 2.99 -48.36 -29.10
C ILE A 508 3.67 -47.39 -28.11
N GLU A 509 3.08 -46.21 -27.91
CA GLU A 509 3.52 -45.28 -26.87
C GLU A 509 3.25 -45.90 -25.49
N GLN A 510 4.26 -45.91 -24.62
CA GLN A 510 4.10 -46.35 -23.24
C GLN A 510 3.12 -45.43 -22.54
N PRO A 511 2.23 -45.96 -21.68
CA PRO A 511 1.38 -45.13 -20.85
C PRO A 511 2.23 -44.17 -20.01
N MET A 512 1.84 -42.89 -20.01
CA MET A 512 2.53 -41.85 -19.27
C MET A 512 1.64 -41.32 -18.14
N LEU A 513 2.17 -41.31 -16.95
CA LEU A 513 1.60 -40.60 -15.79
C LEU A 513 2.15 -39.18 -15.76
N GLY A 514 1.55 -38.29 -14.99
CA GLY A 514 2.11 -36.96 -14.82
C GLY A 514 1.19 -35.94 -14.14
N LEU A 515 1.75 -34.77 -13.97
CA LEU A 515 1.13 -33.61 -13.34
C LEU A 515 0.99 -32.47 -14.35
N GLN A 516 -0.20 -31.90 -14.42
CA GLN A 516 -0.47 -30.72 -15.26
C GLN A 516 -0.55 -29.47 -14.40
N SER A 517 -0.05 -28.37 -14.90
CA SER A 517 -0.13 -27.07 -14.24
C SER A 517 0.02 -25.93 -15.25
N ARG A 518 -0.04 -24.68 -14.77
CA ARG A 518 0.21 -23.47 -15.56
C ARG A 518 1.37 -22.68 -14.97
N THR A 519 2.10 -22.00 -15.83
CA THR A 519 3.14 -21.07 -15.39
C THR A 519 2.54 -19.80 -14.80
N ASP A 520 3.19 -19.27 -13.74
CA ASP A 520 2.85 -18.02 -13.10
C ASP A 520 3.36 -16.79 -13.91
N GLU A 521 3.21 -15.58 -13.34
CA GLU A 521 3.65 -14.32 -13.93
C GLU A 521 5.18 -14.27 -14.22
N ALA A 522 5.97 -15.03 -13.46
CA ALA A 522 7.42 -15.17 -13.64
C ALA A 522 7.79 -16.30 -14.63
N GLY A 523 6.81 -16.94 -15.26
CA GLY A 523 7.03 -18.11 -16.12
C GLY A 523 7.37 -19.38 -15.33
N ALA A 524 7.20 -19.39 -14.01
CA ALA A 524 7.56 -20.51 -13.17
C ALA A 524 6.37 -21.44 -12.91
N VAL A 525 6.67 -22.73 -12.77
CA VAL A 525 5.72 -23.76 -12.38
C VAL A 525 6.39 -24.75 -11.44
N THR A 526 5.69 -25.20 -10.40
CA THR A 526 6.20 -26.16 -9.43
C THR A 526 5.38 -27.43 -9.44
N PHE A 527 6.08 -28.57 -9.49
CA PHE A 527 5.50 -29.90 -9.43
C PHE A 527 5.98 -30.60 -8.16
N CYS A 528 5.05 -30.99 -7.31
CA CYS A 528 5.30 -31.60 -6.00
C CYS A 528 4.93 -33.08 -6.02
N GLY A 529 5.73 -33.94 -5.37
CA GLY A 529 5.48 -35.38 -5.33
C GLY A 529 5.81 -36.05 -6.67
N VAL A 530 6.91 -35.66 -7.27
CA VAL A 530 7.38 -36.20 -8.54
C VAL A 530 8.26 -37.43 -8.27
N PRO A 531 8.08 -38.55 -8.97
CA PRO A 531 8.91 -39.74 -8.72
C PRO A 531 10.37 -39.47 -9.05
N SER A 532 11.25 -39.92 -8.15
CA SER A 532 12.70 -39.83 -8.33
C SER A 532 13.26 -40.98 -9.18
N ASP A 533 14.51 -40.81 -9.61
CA ASP A 533 15.27 -41.80 -10.38
C ASP A 533 14.55 -42.30 -11.66
N THR A 534 13.61 -41.51 -12.13
CA THR A 534 12.79 -41.75 -13.31
C THR A 534 13.02 -40.66 -14.33
N ARG A 535 12.91 -41.00 -15.62
CA ARG A 535 13.03 -40.03 -16.70
C ARG A 535 11.75 -39.19 -16.75
N LEU A 536 11.87 -37.91 -16.40
CA LEU A 536 10.83 -36.92 -16.48
C LEU A 536 10.87 -36.18 -17.82
N GLU A 537 9.72 -35.89 -18.37
CA GLU A 537 9.57 -35.16 -19.60
C GLU A 537 8.60 -34.00 -19.38
N LEU A 538 9.05 -32.77 -19.61
CA LEU A 538 8.20 -31.59 -19.59
C LEU A 538 7.74 -31.30 -21.01
N VAL A 539 6.42 -31.25 -21.19
CA VAL A 539 5.79 -30.94 -22.48
C VAL A 539 4.84 -29.76 -22.32
N MET A 540 4.73 -28.98 -23.37
CA MET A 540 3.73 -27.94 -23.51
C MET A 540 2.48 -28.51 -24.16
N LEU A 541 1.30 -28.21 -23.60
CA LEU A 541 0.00 -28.59 -24.16
C LEU A 541 -0.40 -27.53 -25.19
N MET A 542 -0.63 -27.97 -26.42
CA MET A 542 -1.14 -27.10 -27.46
C MET A 542 -2.63 -26.84 -27.25
N PRO A 543 -3.16 -25.66 -27.63
CA PRO A 543 -4.58 -25.40 -27.61
C PRO A 543 -5.32 -26.44 -28.45
N ASP A 544 -6.41 -26.99 -27.95
CA ASP A 544 -7.27 -27.89 -28.71
C ASP A 544 -7.99 -27.07 -29.79
N ASP A 545 -7.64 -27.28 -31.05
CA ASP A 545 -8.52 -26.92 -32.15
C ASP A 545 -9.72 -27.89 -32.13
N ASP A 546 -10.91 -27.38 -31.90
CA ASP A 546 -12.18 -28.13 -31.79
C ASP A 546 -12.45 -29.10 -32.98
N GLN A 547 -11.72 -28.92 -34.08
CA GLN A 547 -11.81 -29.77 -35.27
C GLN A 547 -10.85 -30.98 -35.26
N SER A 548 -9.85 -31.02 -34.39
CA SER A 548 -8.87 -32.11 -34.35
C SER A 548 -9.31 -33.30 -33.50
N VAL A 549 -10.14 -33.06 -32.48
CA VAL A 549 -10.69 -34.09 -31.60
C VAL A 549 -11.64 -35.05 -32.38
N ALA A 550 -12.35 -34.54 -33.39
CA ALA A 550 -13.26 -35.34 -34.22
C ALA A 550 -12.55 -36.34 -35.19
N LYS A 551 -11.23 -36.24 -35.33
CA LYS A 551 -10.46 -37.07 -36.28
C LYS A 551 -9.49 -38.07 -35.63
N GLY A 552 -9.53 -38.26 -34.31
CA GLY A 552 -8.70 -39.25 -33.62
C GLY A 552 -7.18 -38.93 -33.64
N ALA A 553 -6.80 -37.67 -33.89
CA ALA A 553 -5.42 -37.20 -33.77
C ALA A 553 -5.14 -36.94 -32.29
N GLY A 554 -4.24 -37.72 -31.68
CA GLY A 554 -3.84 -37.59 -30.29
C GLY A 554 -3.41 -36.16 -29.94
N SER A 555 -3.59 -35.78 -28.67
CA SER A 555 -3.21 -34.48 -28.12
C SER A 555 -1.85 -34.03 -28.59
N ARG A 556 -1.79 -32.91 -29.32
CA ARG A 556 -0.54 -32.34 -29.76
C ARG A 556 0.17 -31.71 -28.58
N PHE A 557 1.32 -32.23 -28.26
CA PHE A 557 2.22 -31.63 -27.26
C PHE A 557 3.60 -31.40 -27.89
N GLN A 558 4.24 -30.34 -27.41
CA GLN A 558 5.63 -30.05 -27.78
C GLN A 558 6.52 -30.34 -26.58
N ARG A 559 7.55 -31.18 -26.77
CA ARG A 559 8.54 -31.45 -25.74
C ARG A 559 9.38 -30.20 -25.50
N ILE A 560 9.52 -29.80 -24.23
CA ILE A 560 10.36 -28.68 -23.80
C ILE A 560 11.72 -29.22 -23.34
N THR A 561 11.73 -30.17 -22.39
CA THR A 561 12.98 -30.71 -21.84
C THR A 561 12.76 -32.10 -21.20
N GLN A 562 13.87 -32.80 -20.97
CA GLN A 562 13.91 -34.09 -20.24
C GLN A 562 15.00 -34.05 -19.18
N PHE A 563 14.77 -34.69 -18.04
CA PHE A 563 15.74 -34.77 -16.95
C PHE A 563 15.39 -35.89 -15.97
N ILE A 564 16.29 -36.14 -15.03
CA ILE A 564 16.10 -37.08 -13.91
C ILE A 564 16.34 -36.29 -12.63
N VAL A 565 15.59 -36.59 -11.57
CA VAL A 565 15.74 -36.02 -10.23
C VAL A 565 16.08 -37.10 -9.22
N ARG A 566 16.83 -36.72 -8.17
CA ARG A 566 17.23 -37.65 -7.12
C ARG A 566 16.16 -37.73 -6.00
N PRO A 567 16.17 -38.79 -5.21
CA PRO A 567 15.23 -38.95 -4.10
C PRO A 567 15.26 -37.79 -3.10
N GLY A 568 14.09 -37.16 -2.89
CA GLY A 568 13.94 -36.04 -1.98
C GLY A 568 14.63 -34.74 -2.45
N GLU A 569 15.02 -34.67 -3.73
CA GLU A 569 15.65 -33.47 -4.30
C GLU A 569 14.60 -32.37 -4.51
N LEU A 570 15.01 -31.13 -4.22
CA LEU A 570 14.37 -29.93 -4.73
C LEU A 570 15.27 -29.36 -5.83
N THR A 571 14.80 -29.35 -7.06
CA THR A 571 15.59 -28.89 -8.19
C THR A 571 14.86 -27.79 -8.96
N THR A 572 15.61 -26.78 -9.40
CA THR A 572 15.12 -25.75 -10.34
C THR A 572 15.74 -25.97 -11.70
N ARG A 573 14.92 -25.83 -12.74
CA ARG A 573 15.32 -25.92 -14.15
C ARG A 573 14.84 -24.69 -14.89
N THR A 574 15.69 -24.15 -15.72
CA THR A 574 15.29 -23.12 -16.69
C THR A 574 15.26 -23.75 -18.08
N ALA A 575 14.21 -23.52 -18.82
CA ALA A 575 14.09 -23.98 -20.21
C ALA A 575 13.43 -22.90 -21.05
N SER A 576 13.76 -22.88 -22.33
CA SER A 576 13.20 -21.92 -23.29
C SER A 576 12.42 -22.65 -24.37
N THR A 577 11.27 -22.10 -24.74
CA THR A 577 10.42 -22.65 -25.80
C THR A 577 9.71 -21.53 -26.56
N ARG A 578 9.10 -21.86 -27.69
CA ARG A 578 8.15 -20.98 -28.38
C ARG A 578 6.75 -21.38 -27.97
N PRO A 579 5.95 -20.45 -27.42
CA PRO A 579 4.54 -20.73 -27.18
C PRO A 579 3.83 -20.92 -28.51
N PRO A 580 2.68 -21.62 -28.55
CA PRO A 580 1.85 -21.69 -29.74
C PRO A 580 1.42 -20.27 -30.13
N GLU A 581 1.35 -20.01 -31.41
CA GLU A 581 0.74 -18.76 -31.91
C GLU A 581 -0.75 -18.75 -31.51
N PRO A 582 -1.29 -17.59 -31.07
CA PRO A 582 -2.64 -17.45 -30.58
C PRO A 582 -3.71 -17.77 -31.63
#